data_3f91e0f27dd781f029cfb76bb529ce19
#
_entry.id   3f91e0f27dd781f029cfb76bb529ce19
#
_cell.length_a   1.000
_cell.length_b   1.000
_cell.length_c   1.000
_cell.angle_alpha   90.00
_cell.angle_beta   90.00
_cell.angle_gamma   90.00
#
_symmetry.space_group_name_H-M   'P 1'
#
loop_
_entity.id
_entity.type
_entity.pdbx_description
1 polymer ?
#
loop_
_entity_poly.entity_id
_entity_poly.type
_entity_poly.pdbx_seq_one_letter_code
_entity_poly.pdbx_strand_id
1 'polypeptide(L)'
;MKKHLLLGTVALLAGSLLAANAAPKDDVTAAAKKLADKDNYAWKLTIENAGGGGFGGGTSEGKTEKDGYLWLSLTMRDTTIEAVKKGDKGAFKTADGWQSIAEATSGDPGPATFAARRLQSFKAPAAQVEELAGQVKELKKDGDVYSGDLTEEGAKSQLMFGGRAGGNGPEISDAKGSVKIWVKDGLLSKYEVKVQGKVTFNGNDREVDRTTTIEIKDIGSTKITVPEDAKKKLS
;
A
#
# COMPACT_ATOMS: atom_id res chain seq x y z
N MET A 1 65.29 -21.71 48.75
CA MET A 1 65.04 -21.01 47.49
C MET A 1 63.84 -21.64 46.80
N LYS A 2 62.64 -21.11 47.00
CA LYS A 2 61.39 -21.60 46.36
C LYS A 2 60.94 -20.56 45.39
N LYS A 3 60.91 -20.91 44.09
CA LYS A 3 60.39 -20.07 43.01
C LYS A 3 58.88 -20.30 42.89
N HIS A 4 58.09 -19.30 43.12
CA HIS A 4 56.64 -19.33 42.86
C HIS A 4 56.38 -18.91 41.42
N LEU A 5 55.79 -19.84 40.65
CA LEU A 5 55.33 -19.63 39.27
C LEU A 5 53.88 -19.14 39.37
N LEU A 6 53.62 -17.88 39.00
CA LEU A 6 52.27 -17.30 38.88
C LEU A 6 51.73 -17.67 37.47
N LEU A 7 50.76 -18.54 37.45
CA LEU A 7 49.93 -18.77 36.24
C LEU A 7 48.84 -17.62 36.18
N GLY A 8 48.98 -16.77 35.20
CA GLY A 8 47.93 -15.78 34.87
C GLY A 8 46.87 -16.43 33.98
N THR A 9 45.65 -16.55 34.51
CA THR A 9 44.48 -17.01 33.77
C THR A 9 43.91 -15.84 32.97
N VAL A 10 44.08 -15.84 31.64
CA VAL A 10 43.42 -14.94 30.74
C VAL A 10 41.99 -15.46 30.48
N ALA A 11 41.00 -14.81 31.09
CA ALA A 11 39.60 -15.08 30.80
C ALA A 11 39.22 -14.33 29.51
N LEU A 12 39.07 -15.06 28.39
CA LEU A 12 38.45 -14.56 27.19
C LEU A 12 36.94 -14.42 27.45
N LEU A 13 36.49 -13.20 27.68
CA LEU A 13 35.05 -12.85 27.55
C LEU A 13 34.69 -12.85 26.07
N ALA A 14 34.17 -13.98 25.58
CA ALA A 14 33.43 -14.04 24.33
C ALA A 14 32.08 -13.32 24.53
N GLY A 15 32.06 -12.01 24.27
CA GLY A 15 30.82 -11.26 24.16
C GLY A 15 30.05 -11.72 22.96
N SER A 16 29.08 -12.62 23.16
CA SER A 16 28.05 -12.90 22.15
C SER A 16 27.24 -11.63 21.96
N LEU A 17 27.50 -10.91 20.86
CA LEU A 17 26.58 -9.92 20.31
C LEU A 17 25.29 -10.68 19.95
N LEU A 18 24.34 -10.69 20.86
CA LEU A 18 22.96 -10.99 20.57
C LEU A 18 22.49 -9.84 19.64
N ALA A 19 22.61 -10.03 18.33
CA ALA A 19 21.88 -9.23 17.39
C ALA A 19 20.41 -9.42 17.77
N ALA A 20 19.79 -8.40 18.36
CA ALA A 20 18.35 -8.36 18.57
C ALA A 20 17.73 -8.44 17.18
N ASN A 21 17.31 -9.64 16.76
CA ASN A 21 16.51 -9.81 15.56
C ASN A 21 15.19 -9.09 15.86
N ALA A 22 14.99 -7.94 15.24
CA ALA A 22 13.68 -7.28 15.23
C ALA A 22 12.64 -8.27 14.72
N ALA A 23 11.44 -8.24 15.29
CA ALA A 23 10.38 -9.10 14.78
C ALA A 23 10.13 -8.79 13.29
N PRO A 24 9.83 -9.78 12.44
CA PRO A 24 9.61 -9.55 11.00
C PRO A 24 8.64 -8.42 10.69
N LYS A 25 7.66 -8.19 11.55
CA LYS A 25 6.71 -7.08 11.47
C LYS A 25 7.39 -5.72 11.70
N ASP A 26 8.32 -5.63 12.64
CA ASP A 26 9.06 -4.40 12.92
C ASP A 26 10.01 -4.06 11.77
N ASP A 27 10.66 -5.04 11.16
CA ASP A 27 11.49 -4.87 9.97
C ASP A 27 10.69 -4.26 8.82
N VAL A 28 9.50 -4.81 8.53
CA VAL A 28 8.60 -4.33 7.48
C VAL A 28 8.12 -2.92 7.77
N THR A 29 7.70 -2.65 9.00
CA THR A 29 7.24 -1.32 9.41
C THR A 29 8.37 -0.29 9.33
N ALA A 30 9.58 -0.66 9.74
CA ALA A 30 10.75 0.22 9.63
C ALA A 30 11.11 0.50 8.17
N ALA A 31 11.03 -0.50 7.28
CA ALA A 31 11.29 -0.34 5.84
C ALA A 31 10.25 0.57 5.17
N ALA A 32 8.98 0.44 5.55
CA ALA A 32 7.90 1.31 5.08
C ALA A 32 8.10 2.77 5.53
N LYS A 33 8.43 2.99 6.82
CA LYS A 33 8.75 4.33 7.34
C LYS A 33 9.95 4.94 6.64
N LYS A 34 11.02 4.17 6.43
CA LYS A 34 12.20 4.64 5.71
C LYS A 34 11.91 5.02 4.26
N LEU A 35 10.91 4.38 3.61
CA LEU A 35 10.42 4.80 2.31
C LEU A 35 9.57 6.09 2.41
N ALA A 36 8.72 6.21 3.42
CA ALA A 36 7.92 7.42 3.67
C ALA A 36 8.79 8.67 3.91
N ASP A 37 9.98 8.49 4.52
CA ASP A 37 10.95 9.56 4.80
C ASP A 37 11.74 10.01 3.56
N LYS A 38 11.59 9.34 2.40
CA LYS A 38 12.25 9.76 1.15
C LYS A 38 11.61 11.03 0.59
N ASP A 39 12.42 11.86 -0.03
CA ASP A 39 11.95 13.12 -0.63
C ASP A 39 10.91 12.88 -1.73
N ASN A 40 11.04 11.77 -2.45
CA ASN A 40 10.10 11.38 -3.48
C ASN A 40 10.31 9.91 -3.90
N TYR A 41 9.28 9.31 -4.48
CA TYR A 41 9.34 8.03 -5.17
C TYR A 41 8.12 7.84 -6.08
N ALA A 42 8.26 6.97 -7.07
CA ALA A 42 7.18 6.50 -7.92
C ALA A 42 6.85 5.03 -7.61
N TRP A 43 5.72 4.57 -8.11
CA TRP A 43 5.35 3.15 -8.07
C TRP A 43 4.51 2.76 -9.26
N LYS A 44 4.53 1.48 -9.57
CA LYS A 44 3.62 0.83 -10.50
C LYS A 44 2.71 -0.12 -9.72
N LEU A 45 1.42 -0.03 -9.96
CA LEU A 45 0.42 -0.93 -9.43
C LEU A 45 -0.12 -1.79 -10.56
N THR A 46 -0.18 -3.11 -10.35
CA THR A 46 -0.79 -4.06 -11.26
C THR A 46 -1.85 -4.87 -10.52
N ILE A 47 -3.04 -4.99 -11.11
CA ILE A 47 -4.15 -5.78 -10.57
C ILE A 47 -4.45 -6.90 -11.56
N GLU A 48 -4.39 -8.13 -11.06
CA GLU A 48 -4.74 -9.34 -11.79
C GLU A 48 -5.94 -10.01 -11.11
N ASN A 49 -6.93 -10.39 -11.88
CA ASN A 49 -8.11 -11.12 -11.41
C ASN A 49 -8.11 -12.52 -12.04
N ALA A 50 -8.07 -13.55 -11.20
CA ALA A 50 -8.26 -14.92 -11.66
C ALA A 50 -9.72 -15.12 -12.05
N GLY A 51 -10.00 -15.49 -13.30
CA GLY A 51 -11.36 -15.72 -13.79
C GLY A 51 -11.94 -14.61 -14.68
N GLY A 52 -11.17 -13.59 -15.03
CA GLY A 52 -11.50 -12.63 -16.12
C GLY A 52 -12.68 -11.68 -15.90
N GLY A 53 -13.43 -11.78 -14.79
CA GLY A 53 -14.66 -11.04 -14.53
C GLY A 53 -14.61 -10.00 -13.42
N GLY A 54 -13.45 -9.73 -12.83
CA GLY A 54 -13.32 -8.82 -11.69
C GLY A 54 -13.34 -7.34 -12.08
N PHE A 55 -13.84 -6.49 -11.19
CA PHE A 55 -13.66 -5.05 -11.30
C PHE A 55 -12.17 -4.68 -11.18
N GLY A 56 -11.63 -3.96 -12.17
CA GLY A 56 -10.40 -3.21 -11.99
C GLY A 56 -9.10 -3.94 -12.26
N GLY A 57 -9.07 -4.93 -13.14
CA GLY A 57 -7.79 -5.40 -13.71
C GLY A 57 -7.10 -4.27 -14.47
N GLY A 58 -5.77 -4.23 -14.43
CA GLY A 58 -4.98 -3.24 -15.17
C GLY A 58 -3.76 -2.74 -14.42
N THR A 59 -3.10 -1.79 -15.04
CA THR A 59 -1.90 -1.15 -14.51
C THR A 59 -2.19 0.31 -14.21
N SER A 60 -1.69 0.78 -13.09
CA SER A 60 -1.76 2.18 -12.67
C SER A 60 -0.39 2.64 -12.19
N GLU A 61 -0.14 3.92 -12.22
CA GLU A 61 1.10 4.52 -11.76
C GLU A 61 0.81 5.59 -10.73
N GLY A 62 1.76 5.81 -9.83
CA GLY A 62 1.67 6.87 -8.86
C GLY A 62 3.04 7.45 -8.55
N LYS A 63 3.02 8.67 -8.03
CA LYS A 63 4.19 9.42 -7.59
C LYS A 63 3.86 10.16 -6.30
N THR A 64 4.83 10.31 -5.42
CA THR A 64 4.70 11.15 -4.23
C THR A 64 5.95 11.98 -4.00
N GLU A 65 5.77 13.17 -3.43
CA GLU A 65 6.83 14.08 -3.00
C GLU A 65 6.62 14.49 -1.55
N LYS A 66 7.70 14.84 -0.86
CA LYS A 66 7.71 15.20 0.56
C LYS A 66 6.90 16.45 0.89
N ASP A 67 6.69 17.33 -0.08
CA ASP A 67 5.81 18.51 0.04
C ASP A 67 4.32 18.15 0.09
N GLY A 68 4.00 16.85 0.08
CA GLY A 68 2.67 16.28 0.25
C GLY A 68 1.88 16.11 -1.03
N TYR A 69 2.48 16.37 -2.19
CA TYR A 69 1.83 16.04 -3.45
C TYR A 69 1.85 14.54 -3.71
N LEU A 70 0.73 14.06 -4.23
CA LEU A 70 0.55 12.71 -4.75
C LEU A 70 -0.12 12.81 -6.11
N TRP A 71 0.47 12.19 -7.11
CA TRP A 71 -0.07 12.09 -8.45
C TRP A 71 -0.39 10.63 -8.76
N LEU A 72 -1.51 10.40 -9.44
CA LEU A 72 -1.97 9.08 -9.84
C LEU A 72 -2.42 9.08 -11.30
N SER A 73 -2.06 8.02 -12.01
CA SER A 73 -2.62 7.66 -13.31
C SER A 73 -3.28 6.29 -13.17
N LEU A 74 -4.61 6.29 -13.10
CA LEU A 74 -5.41 5.09 -12.83
C LEU A 74 -5.98 4.60 -14.15
N THR A 75 -5.49 3.47 -14.65
CA THR A 75 -6.04 2.84 -15.86
C THR A 75 -7.05 1.76 -15.47
N MET A 76 -8.29 1.94 -15.90
CA MET A 76 -9.38 1.00 -15.72
C MET A 76 -9.97 0.67 -17.10
N ARG A 77 -9.73 -0.56 -17.56
CA ARG A 77 -10.06 -0.97 -18.94
C ARG A 77 -9.41 -0.01 -19.96
N ASP A 78 -10.21 0.69 -20.76
CA ASP A 78 -9.75 1.59 -21.80
C ASP A 78 -9.71 3.07 -21.36
N THR A 79 -9.99 3.35 -20.08
CA THR A 79 -10.03 4.71 -19.53
C THR A 79 -8.90 4.93 -18.55
N THR A 80 -8.13 6.00 -18.76
CA THR A 80 -7.13 6.48 -17.82
C THR A 80 -7.62 7.75 -17.15
N ILE A 81 -7.65 7.74 -15.83
CA ILE A 81 -8.00 8.89 -15.00
C ILE A 81 -6.72 9.41 -14.35
N GLU A 82 -6.42 10.67 -14.61
CA GLU A 82 -5.33 11.37 -13.95
C GLU A 82 -5.87 12.08 -12.70
N ALA A 83 -5.15 11.97 -11.58
CA ALA A 83 -5.56 12.58 -10.33
C ALA A 83 -4.35 13.14 -9.57
N VAL A 84 -4.60 14.20 -8.81
CA VAL A 84 -3.62 14.85 -7.91
C VAL A 84 -4.26 15.04 -6.55
N LYS A 85 -3.49 14.79 -5.49
CA LYS A 85 -3.90 14.99 -4.09
C LYS A 85 -2.83 15.76 -3.34
N LYS A 86 -3.23 16.61 -2.40
CA LYS A 86 -2.37 17.25 -1.41
C LYS A 86 -3.10 17.33 -0.08
N GLY A 87 -2.62 16.59 0.92
CA GLY A 87 -3.38 16.43 2.16
C GLY A 87 -4.77 15.83 1.90
N ASP A 88 -5.81 16.47 2.40
CA ASP A 88 -7.21 16.04 2.23
C ASP A 88 -7.85 16.57 0.94
N LYS A 89 -7.19 17.51 0.26
CA LYS A 89 -7.66 18.06 -1.02
C LYS A 89 -7.21 17.19 -2.18
N GLY A 90 -8.05 17.05 -3.18
CA GLY A 90 -7.73 16.29 -4.38
C GLY A 90 -8.55 16.76 -5.57
N ALA A 91 -7.99 16.53 -6.75
CA ALA A 91 -8.63 16.77 -8.02
C ALA A 91 -8.34 15.63 -8.99
N PHE A 92 -9.25 15.36 -9.89
CA PHE A 92 -9.09 14.38 -10.95
C PHE A 92 -9.62 14.94 -12.27
N LYS A 93 -9.06 14.42 -13.36
CA LYS A 93 -9.37 14.86 -14.69
C LYS A 93 -10.59 14.11 -15.23
N THR A 94 -11.60 14.84 -15.65
CA THR A 94 -12.78 14.34 -16.36
C THR A 94 -12.72 14.76 -17.84
N ALA A 95 -13.72 14.39 -18.62
CA ALA A 95 -13.88 14.86 -20.00
C ALA A 95 -14.02 16.41 -20.05
N ASP A 96 -14.64 17.01 -19.03
CA ASP A 96 -14.93 18.45 -18.94
C ASP A 96 -13.80 19.23 -18.26
N GLY A 97 -12.69 18.58 -17.92
CA GLY A 97 -11.54 19.21 -17.25
C GLY A 97 -11.31 18.70 -15.83
N TRP A 98 -10.57 19.48 -15.03
CA TRP A 98 -10.25 19.13 -13.65
C TRP A 98 -11.42 19.42 -12.70
N GLN A 99 -11.80 18.43 -11.91
CA GLN A 99 -12.84 18.48 -10.90
C GLN A 99 -12.26 18.16 -9.53
N SER A 100 -12.60 18.95 -8.50
CA SER A 100 -12.18 18.67 -7.13
C SER A 100 -13.00 17.52 -6.50
N ILE A 101 -12.43 16.89 -5.46
CA ILE A 101 -13.17 15.92 -4.65
C ILE A 101 -14.46 16.52 -4.09
N ALA A 102 -14.40 17.77 -3.62
CA ALA A 102 -15.56 18.47 -3.03
C ALA A 102 -16.67 18.66 -4.06
N GLU A 103 -16.35 19.14 -5.26
CA GLU A 103 -17.33 19.30 -6.36
C GLU A 103 -17.99 17.97 -6.73
N ALA A 104 -17.19 16.88 -6.85
CA ALA A 104 -17.71 15.58 -7.24
C ALA A 104 -18.54 14.88 -6.15
N THR A 105 -18.32 15.22 -4.89
CA THR A 105 -19.07 14.62 -3.76
C THR A 105 -20.30 15.39 -3.37
N SER A 106 -20.46 16.64 -3.83
CA SER A 106 -21.66 17.47 -3.61
C SER A 106 -22.78 17.22 -4.63
N GLY A 107 -22.46 16.52 -5.73
CA GLY A 107 -23.44 16.17 -6.77
C GLY A 107 -24.14 14.82 -6.53
N ASP A 108 -24.93 14.41 -7.52
CA ASP A 108 -25.61 13.12 -7.51
C ASP A 108 -24.62 11.95 -7.51
N PRO A 109 -24.98 10.80 -6.88
CA PRO A 109 -24.17 9.62 -6.93
C PRO A 109 -23.89 9.15 -8.37
N GLY A 110 -22.60 9.05 -8.73
CA GLY A 110 -22.19 8.66 -10.07
C GLY A 110 -20.71 8.27 -10.14
N PRO A 111 -20.18 8.01 -11.34
CA PRO A 111 -18.77 7.62 -11.53
C PRO A 111 -17.79 8.64 -10.95
N ALA A 112 -18.06 9.93 -11.06
CA ALA A 112 -17.24 11.01 -10.51
C ALA A 112 -17.20 10.96 -8.97
N THR A 113 -18.35 10.78 -8.33
CA THR A 113 -18.45 10.63 -6.86
C THR A 113 -17.67 9.40 -6.36
N PHE A 114 -17.73 8.31 -7.10
CA PHE A 114 -16.95 7.09 -6.79
C PHE A 114 -15.45 7.34 -6.91
N ALA A 115 -15.01 7.97 -8.00
CA ALA A 115 -13.61 8.33 -8.22
C ALA A 115 -13.09 9.28 -7.13
N ALA A 116 -13.88 10.29 -6.75
CA ALA A 116 -13.55 11.23 -5.68
C ALA A 116 -13.37 10.55 -4.33
N ARG A 117 -14.28 9.66 -3.95
CA ARG A 117 -14.17 8.89 -2.69
C ARG A 117 -12.95 7.99 -2.67
N ARG A 118 -12.64 7.34 -3.80
CA ARG A 118 -11.45 6.51 -3.95
C ARG A 118 -10.17 7.33 -3.81
N LEU A 119 -10.11 8.51 -4.44
CA LEU A 119 -8.98 9.41 -4.31
C LEU A 119 -8.82 9.94 -2.88
N GLN A 120 -9.93 10.26 -2.21
CA GLN A 120 -9.92 10.73 -0.82
C GLN A 120 -9.31 9.71 0.13
N SER A 121 -9.66 8.43 -0.01
CA SER A 121 -9.17 7.33 0.82
C SER A 121 -7.81 6.77 0.40
N PHE A 122 -7.27 7.23 -0.74
CA PHE A 122 -6.02 6.69 -1.27
C PHE A 122 -4.84 7.04 -0.36
N LYS A 123 -4.03 6.02 -0.06
CA LYS A 123 -2.78 6.12 0.69
C LYS A 123 -1.60 5.74 -0.19
N ALA A 124 -0.47 6.42 -0.01
CA ALA A 124 0.78 6.05 -0.68
C ALA A 124 1.27 4.67 -0.21
N PRO A 125 2.06 3.94 -1.02
CA PRO A 125 2.52 2.58 -0.73
C PRO A 125 3.15 2.37 0.63
N ALA A 126 3.95 3.31 1.12
CA ALA A 126 4.54 3.23 2.45
C ALA A 126 3.47 3.10 3.56
N ALA A 127 2.46 3.97 3.56
CA ALA A 127 1.36 3.94 4.52
C ALA A 127 0.48 2.69 4.36
N GLN A 128 0.29 2.20 3.13
CA GLN A 128 -0.44 0.96 2.89
C GLN A 128 0.26 -0.25 3.53
N VAL A 129 1.60 -0.34 3.42
CA VAL A 129 2.37 -1.45 4.00
C VAL A 129 2.38 -1.40 5.52
N GLU A 130 2.42 -0.22 6.13
CA GLU A 130 2.27 -0.09 7.59
C GLU A 130 0.92 -0.65 8.08
N GLU A 131 -0.17 -0.37 7.37
CA GLU A 131 -1.48 -0.93 7.69
C GLU A 131 -1.54 -2.44 7.46
N LEU A 132 -1.03 -2.92 6.30
CA LEU A 132 -0.98 -4.34 5.98
C LEU A 132 -0.21 -5.13 7.03
N ALA A 133 0.91 -4.62 7.55
CA ALA A 133 1.64 -5.24 8.63
C ALA A 133 0.78 -5.43 9.89
N GLY A 134 -0.18 -4.53 10.14
CA GLY A 134 -1.18 -4.66 11.21
C GLY A 134 -2.25 -5.72 10.95
N GLN A 135 -2.51 -6.04 9.68
CA GLN A 135 -3.58 -6.94 9.24
C GLN A 135 -3.10 -8.39 9.01
N VAL A 136 -1.81 -8.67 9.16
CA VAL A 136 -1.24 -10.02 9.03
C VAL A 136 -1.22 -10.73 10.38
N LYS A 137 -1.57 -12.02 10.38
CA LYS A 137 -1.53 -12.89 11.58
C LYS A 137 -0.10 -12.99 12.10
N GLU A 138 0.81 -13.45 11.25
CA GLU A 138 2.23 -13.61 11.51
C GLU A 138 3.01 -13.40 10.23
N LEU A 139 4.11 -12.66 10.27
CA LEU A 139 5.05 -12.53 9.18
C LEU A 139 6.24 -13.48 9.37
N LYS A 140 6.57 -14.19 8.31
CA LYS A 140 7.77 -15.04 8.22
C LYS A 140 8.75 -14.38 7.26
N LYS A 141 10.02 -14.35 7.66
CA LYS A 141 11.13 -13.82 6.85
C LYS A 141 11.86 -14.95 6.15
N ASP A 142 12.06 -14.78 4.85
CA ASP A 142 12.91 -15.64 4.02
C ASP A 142 13.76 -14.74 3.10
N GLY A 143 15.03 -14.55 3.47
CA GLY A 143 15.91 -13.58 2.83
C GLY A 143 15.34 -12.15 2.90
N ASP A 144 15.12 -11.56 1.74
CA ASP A 144 14.55 -10.22 1.60
C ASP A 144 13.01 -10.20 1.54
N VAL A 145 12.36 -11.38 1.66
CA VAL A 145 10.92 -11.53 1.53
C VAL A 145 10.27 -11.79 2.87
N TYR A 146 9.23 -11.04 3.15
CA TYR A 146 8.36 -11.21 4.31
C TYR A 146 6.99 -11.65 3.82
N SER A 147 6.48 -12.78 4.31
CA SER A 147 5.20 -13.33 3.88
C SER A 147 4.33 -13.77 5.05
N GLY A 148 3.02 -13.70 4.88
CA GLY A 148 2.07 -14.15 5.90
C GLY A 148 0.63 -14.07 5.43
N ASP A 149 -0.25 -14.75 6.17
CA ASP A 149 -1.68 -14.72 5.93
C ASP A 149 -2.32 -13.51 6.58
N LEU A 150 -3.27 -12.90 5.89
CA LEU A 150 -4.11 -11.85 6.47
C LEU A 150 -5.03 -12.43 7.55
N THR A 151 -5.37 -11.60 8.52
CA THR A 151 -6.52 -11.86 9.38
C THR A 151 -7.80 -11.84 8.52
N GLU A 152 -8.90 -12.40 9.01
CA GLU A 152 -10.17 -12.34 8.30
C GLU A 152 -10.61 -10.88 8.07
N GLU A 153 -10.48 -10.03 9.08
CA GLU A 153 -10.77 -8.59 8.98
C GLU A 153 -9.85 -7.89 7.97
N GLY A 154 -8.56 -8.24 7.96
CA GLY A 154 -7.61 -7.74 6.97
C GLY A 154 -8.00 -8.14 5.56
N ALA A 155 -8.37 -9.40 5.34
CA ALA A 155 -8.83 -9.87 4.04
C ALA A 155 -10.13 -9.17 3.61
N LYS A 156 -11.11 -9.02 4.52
CA LYS A 156 -12.35 -8.26 4.26
C LYS A 156 -12.06 -6.82 3.87
N SER A 157 -11.17 -6.14 4.58
CA SER A 157 -10.81 -4.75 4.27
C SER A 157 -10.18 -4.61 2.87
N GLN A 158 -9.38 -5.58 2.45
CA GLN A 158 -8.78 -5.60 1.12
C GLN A 158 -9.78 -5.92 0.01
N LEU A 159 -10.86 -6.68 0.31
CA LEU A 159 -11.95 -6.95 -0.64
C LEU A 159 -12.88 -5.72 -0.81
N MET A 160 -13.03 -4.90 0.20
CA MET A 160 -13.91 -3.71 0.22
C MET A 160 -13.40 -2.54 -0.63
N PHE A 161 -12.49 -2.65 -1.49
CA PHE A 161 -11.91 -1.67 -2.41
C PHE A 161 -12.45 -0.23 -2.25
N GLY A 162 -12.00 0.51 -1.21
CA GLY A 162 -12.40 1.90 -1.00
C GLY A 162 -13.85 2.12 -0.56
N GLY A 163 -14.57 1.05 -0.25
CA GLY A 163 -15.92 1.10 0.32
C GLY A 163 -15.87 1.15 1.85
N ARG A 164 -16.66 2.02 2.43
CA ARG A 164 -16.81 2.14 3.88
C ARG A 164 -17.54 0.92 4.43
N ALA A 165 -17.00 0.29 5.45
CA ALA A 165 -17.79 -0.58 6.32
C ALA A 165 -18.84 0.30 7.03
N GLY A 166 -20.07 0.27 6.56
CA GLY A 166 -21.17 1.05 7.19
C GLY A 166 -22.47 0.88 6.43
N GLY A 167 -23.47 0.36 7.11
CA GLY A 167 -24.91 0.35 6.85
C GLY A 167 -25.42 -0.25 5.53
N ASN A 168 -24.90 0.13 4.38
CA ASN A 168 -25.30 -0.34 3.05
C ASN A 168 -24.08 -0.76 2.20
N GLY A 169 -22.98 -1.15 2.82
CA GLY A 169 -21.84 -1.72 2.12
C GLY A 169 -22.10 -3.14 1.62
N PRO A 170 -21.24 -3.66 0.72
CA PRO A 170 -21.34 -5.05 0.29
C PRO A 170 -21.12 -5.98 1.49
N GLU A 171 -21.87 -7.08 1.53
CA GLU A 171 -21.61 -8.18 2.45
C GLU A 171 -20.43 -9.00 1.91
N ILE A 172 -19.49 -9.34 2.81
CA ILE A 172 -18.30 -10.11 2.45
C ILE A 172 -18.24 -11.39 3.26
N SER A 173 -18.19 -12.51 2.58
CA SER A 173 -18.02 -13.84 3.16
C SER A 173 -16.79 -14.54 2.60
N ASP A 174 -16.33 -15.59 3.30
CA ASP A 174 -15.20 -16.45 2.91
C ASP A 174 -13.89 -15.69 2.62
N ALA A 175 -13.73 -14.54 3.25
CA ALA A 175 -12.58 -13.67 3.05
C ALA A 175 -11.29 -14.31 3.57
N LYS A 176 -10.33 -14.47 2.68
CA LYS A 176 -8.98 -14.93 2.98
C LYS A 176 -7.97 -14.21 2.09
N GLY A 177 -6.74 -14.13 2.55
CA GLY A 177 -5.69 -13.50 1.76
C GLY A 177 -4.32 -13.70 2.36
N SER A 178 -3.33 -13.29 1.60
CA SER A 178 -1.93 -13.33 1.99
C SER A 178 -1.18 -12.12 1.45
N VAL A 179 -0.05 -11.83 2.06
CA VAL A 179 0.86 -10.78 1.62
C VAL A 179 2.25 -11.35 1.40
N LYS A 180 2.97 -10.73 0.45
CA LYS A 180 4.42 -10.84 0.30
C LYS A 180 4.99 -9.43 0.21
N ILE A 181 6.02 -9.14 0.98
CA ILE A 181 6.63 -7.82 1.08
C ILE A 181 8.14 -7.99 0.90
N TRP A 182 8.72 -7.29 -0.05
CA TRP A 182 10.15 -7.33 -0.33
C TRP A 182 10.83 -6.11 0.26
N VAL A 183 11.79 -6.35 1.15
CA VAL A 183 12.62 -5.31 1.75
C VAL A 183 14.05 -5.51 1.28
N LYS A 184 14.53 -4.58 0.48
CA LYS A 184 15.91 -4.60 -0.05
C LYS A 184 16.71 -3.44 0.54
N ASP A 185 17.88 -3.72 1.10
CA ASP A 185 18.74 -2.72 1.77
C ASP A 185 18.00 -1.90 2.85
N GLY A 186 17.05 -2.56 3.53
CA GLY A 186 16.20 -1.95 4.55
C GLY A 186 15.17 -0.96 4.01
N LEU A 187 14.87 -0.98 2.70
CA LEU A 187 13.83 -0.19 2.06
C LEU A 187 12.74 -1.11 1.46
N LEU A 188 11.50 -0.68 1.56
CA LEU A 188 10.40 -1.33 0.84
C LEU A 188 10.63 -1.18 -0.67
N SER A 189 10.66 -2.29 -1.40
CA SER A 189 10.88 -2.31 -2.85
C SER A 189 9.67 -2.80 -3.63
N LYS A 190 8.90 -3.72 -3.06
CA LYS A 190 7.72 -4.32 -3.69
C LYS A 190 6.82 -4.91 -2.62
N TYR A 191 5.52 -4.97 -2.88
CA TYR A 191 4.63 -5.85 -2.13
C TYR A 191 3.52 -6.39 -3.02
N GLU A 192 2.98 -7.52 -2.62
CA GLU A 192 1.89 -8.24 -3.27
C GLU A 192 0.83 -8.59 -2.23
N VAL A 193 -0.41 -8.36 -2.57
CA VAL A 193 -1.58 -8.73 -1.76
C VAL A 193 -2.47 -9.62 -2.60
N LYS A 194 -2.65 -10.87 -2.18
CA LYS A 194 -3.63 -11.77 -2.76
C LYS A 194 -4.84 -11.87 -1.84
N VAL A 195 -6.04 -11.68 -2.39
CA VAL A 195 -7.29 -11.82 -1.65
C VAL A 195 -8.30 -12.63 -2.43
N GLN A 196 -9.05 -13.44 -1.71
CA GLN A 196 -10.15 -14.25 -2.21
C GLN A 196 -11.34 -14.11 -1.28
N GLY A 197 -12.53 -14.20 -1.83
CA GLY A 197 -13.78 -14.16 -1.07
C GLY A 197 -14.97 -13.89 -1.96
N LYS A 198 -16.13 -13.84 -1.32
CA LYS A 198 -17.40 -13.58 -1.97
C LYS A 198 -17.92 -12.21 -1.55
N VAL A 199 -18.28 -11.39 -2.50
CA VAL A 199 -18.81 -10.05 -2.31
C VAL A 199 -20.25 -10.02 -2.80
N THR A 200 -21.20 -9.77 -1.91
CA THR A 200 -22.63 -9.68 -2.24
C THR A 200 -23.05 -8.22 -2.21
N PHE A 201 -23.52 -7.72 -3.34
CA PHE A 201 -24.02 -6.36 -3.46
C PHE A 201 -25.40 -6.35 -4.11
N ASN A 202 -26.39 -5.75 -3.44
CA ASN A 202 -27.80 -5.74 -3.86
C ASN A 202 -28.33 -7.15 -4.21
N GLY A 203 -27.98 -8.17 -3.40
CA GLY A 203 -28.39 -9.56 -3.60
C GLY A 203 -27.65 -10.30 -4.74
N ASN A 204 -26.68 -9.68 -5.37
CA ASN A 204 -25.85 -10.31 -6.40
C ASN A 204 -24.50 -10.73 -5.83
N ASP A 205 -24.25 -12.02 -5.87
CA ASP A 205 -23.00 -12.63 -5.43
C ASP A 205 -21.93 -12.54 -6.51
N ARG A 206 -20.72 -12.26 -6.08
CA ARG A 206 -19.56 -12.21 -6.96
C ARG A 206 -18.34 -12.80 -6.25
N GLU A 207 -17.76 -13.81 -6.85
CA GLU A 207 -16.46 -14.35 -6.43
C GLU A 207 -15.34 -13.37 -6.81
N VAL A 208 -14.44 -13.15 -5.88
CA VAL A 208 -13.23 -12.34 -6.08
C VAL A 208 -12.01 -13.21 -5.82
N ASP A 209 -11.11 -13.30 -6.78
CA ASP A 209 -9.74 -13.80 -6.62
C ASP A 209 -8.82 -12.79 -7.31
N ARG A 210 -8.17 -11.96 -6.51
CA ARG A 210 -7.41 -10.81 -6.97
C ARG A 210 -6.02 -10.79 -6.37
N THR A 211 -5.04 -10.55 -7.23
CA THR A 211 -3.67 -10.24 -6.85
C THR A 211 -3.37 -8.80 -7.19
N THR A 212 -2.91 -8.03 -6.21
CA THR A 212 -2.46 -6.65 -6.38
C THR A 212 -0.97 -6.60 -6.11
N THR A 213 -0.20 -6.16 -7.09
CA THR A 213 1.26 -5.99 -6.99
C THR A 213 1.61 -4.51 -7.08
N ILE A 214 2.42 -4.03 -6.14
CA ILE A 214 2.98 -2.67 -6.16
C ILE A 214 4.50 -2.76 -6.16
N GLU A 215 5.12 -2.14 -7.16
CA GLU A 215 6.57 -2.03 -7.31
C GLU A 215 7.00 -0.58 -7.10
N ILE A 216 7.92 -0.35 -6.16
CA ILE A 216 8.48 0.98 -5.87
C ILE A 216 9.61 1.28 -6.88
N LYS A 217 9.63 2.50 -7.39
CA LYS A 217 10.54 2.96 -8.44
C LYS A 217 11.03 4.38 -8.17
N ASP A 218 12.12 4.74 -8.82
CA ASP A 218 12.62 6.11 -8.96
C ASP A 218 12.71 6.88 -7.62
N ILE A 219 13.18 6.19 -6.57
CA ILE A 219 13.37 6.79 -5.23
C ILE A 219 14.44 7.88 -5.33
N GLY A 220 14.10 9.11 -4.91
CA GLY A 220 14.99 10.26 -4.92
C GLY A 220 15.10 10.99 -6.27
N SER A 221 14.53 10.45 -7.35
CA SER A 221 14.60 11.04 -8.70
C SER A 221 13.24 11.41 -9.32
N THR A 222 12.14 11.04 -8.63
CA THR A 222 10.78 11.32 -9.08
C THR A 222 10.46 12.81 -8.98
N LYS A 223 9.70 13.33 -9.98
CA LYS A 223 9.14 14.69 -9.95
C LYS A 223 7.67 14.65 -10.33
N ILE A 224 6.87 15.49 -9.67
CA ILE A 224 5.47 15.70 -9.97
C ILE A 224 5.31 17.09 -10.59
N THR A 225 4.77 17.13 -11.81
CA THR A 225 4.35 18.39 -12.43
C THR A 225 2.83 18.47 -12.30
N VAL A 226 2.36 19.32 -11.39
CA VAL A 226 0.92 19.54 -11.18
C VAL A 226 0.42 20.55 -12.21
N PRO A 227 -0.58 20.21 -13.06
CA PRO A 227 -1.18 21.14 -13.99
C PRO A 227 -1.82 22.32 -13.23
N GLU A 228 -1.75 23.53 -13.81
CA GLU A 228 -2.27 24.75 -13.17
C GLU A 228 -3.78 24.66 -12.86
N ASP A 229 -4.56 24.03 -13.75
CA ASP A 229 -6.00 23.85 -13.51
C ASP A 229 -6.28 22.85 -12.38
N ALA A 230 -5.42 21.84 -12.20
CA ALA A 230 -5.48 20.97 -11.03
C ALA A 230 -5.12 21.74 -9.75
N LYS A 231 -4.09 22.60 -9.76
CA LYS A 231 -3.70 23.40 -8.59
C LYS A 231 -4.85 24.30 -8.11
N LYS A 232 -5.60 24.92 -9.03
CA LYS A 232 -6.78 25.74 -8.69
C LYS A 232 -7.85 24.94 -7.94
N LYS A 233 -7.95 23.64 -8.20
CA LYS A 233 -8.92 22.75 -7.54
C LYS A 233 -8.43 22.22 -6.18
N LEU A 234 -7.15 22.43 -5.86
CA LEU A 234 -6.54 22.05 -4.58
C LEU A 234 -6.48 23.23 -3.59
N SER A 235 -6.88 24.43 -4.00
CA SER A 235 -6.90 25.63 -3.16
C SER A 235 -8.07 25.65 -2.17
#